data_dedd4024eefb4b2492ab461bead6eb1f
#
_entry.id   dedd4024eefb4b2492ab461bead6eb1f
#
_cell.length_a   1.000
_cell.length_b   1.000
_cell.length_c   1.000
_cell.angle_alpha   90.00
_cell.angle_beta   90.00
_cell.angle_gamma   90.00
#
_symmetry.space_group_name_H-M   'P 1'
#
loop_
_entity.id
_entity.type
_entity.pdbx_description
1 polymer ?
#
loop_
_entity_poly.entity_id
_entity_poly.type
_entity_poly.pdbx_seq_one_letter_code
_entity_poly.pdbx_strand_id
1 'polypeptide(L)'
;KQYPDCDFTFLVGNDQVEQFHKWKEADALARLVKFAAVARDGRNVKTKYPIHFIHMDPVPVSSTEIRTGNRLNYVPQELLDYFYANRLYCKDFVKSRVPDRRYMHSLSVARLTEEFALAAGLDGQQAWLTGLFHDVCKAMPVDRMRPWLEAVCPEELTMHPAAWHSYVGAQVTDRVFGIHDPRISNAIFHHVKGTSDDPLAMCVFCADKLDPLRGYDSYDLIDLCRRDLKAGFEKCRASNREYVDAHRKDAVWTN
;
A
#
# COMPACT_ATOMS: atom_id res chain seq x y z
N LYS A 1 20.96 -14.29 32.50
CA LYS A 1 21.88 -13.73 33.54
C LYS A 1 22.05 -12.21 33.46
N GLN A 2 21.50 -11.57 32.40
CA GLN A 2 21.54 -10.11 32.27
C GLN A 2 20.51 -9.41 33.17
N TYR A 3 19.45 -10.13 33.58
CA TYR A 3 18.35 -9.63 34.42
C TYR A 3 18.04 -10.68 35.52
N PRO A 4 18.87 -10.81 36.56
CA PRO A 4 18.74 -11.86 37.56
C PRO A 4 17.47 -11.74 38.41
N ASP A 5 16.94 -10.53 38.58
CA ASP A 5 15.76 -10.23 39.40
C ASP A 5 14.45 -10.22 38.60
N CYS A 6 14.48 -10.67 37.32
CA CYS A 6 13.29 -10.72 36.47
C CYS A 6 12.77 -12.13 36.26
N ASP A 7 11.47 -12.30 36.45
CA ASP A 7 10.72 -13.48 36.05
C ASP A 7 10.26 -13.31 34.58
N PHE A 8 10.79 -14.14 33.70
CA PHE A 8 10.42 -14.10 32.28
C PHE A 8 9.26 -15.04 31.98
N THR A 9 8.25 -14.52 31.29
CA THR A 9 7.18 -15.33 30.70
C THR A 9 7.22 -15.14 29.17
N PHE A 10 7.35 -16.25 28.44
CA PHE A 10 7.35 -16.24 27.00
C PHE A 10 5.92 -16.44 26.49
N LEU A 11 5.40 -15.45 25.77
CA LEU A 11 4.04 -15.50 25.21
C LEU A 11 4.05 -16.12 23.82
N VAL A 12 3.19 -17.14 23.59
CA VAL A 12 3.07 -17.88 22.34
C VAL A 12 1.61 -18.00 21.89
N GLY A 13 1.39 -18.21 20.59
CA GLY A 13 0.08 -18.59 20.08
C GLY A 13 -0.15 -20.10 20.18
N ASN A 14 -1.40 -20.53 20.07
CA ASN A 14 -1.78 -21.94 20.09
C ASN A 14 -1.06 -22.79 19.03
N ASP A 15 -0.84 -22.26 17.84
CA ASP A 15 -0.08 -22.86 16.76
C ASP A 15 1.35 -23.23 17.18
N GLN A 16 1.98 -22.41 18.02
CA GLN A 16 3.30 -22.67 18.56
C GLN A 16 3.24 -23.71 19.69
N VAL A 17 2.18 -23.73 20.48
CA VAL A 17 2.00 -24.77 21.53
C VAL A 17 1.87 -26.16 20.90
N GLU A 18 1.12 -26.31 19.81
CA GLU A 18 1.00 -27.57 19.07
C GLU A 18 2.34 -28.07 18.56
N GLN A 19 3.22 -27.15 18.16
CA GLN A 19 4.54 -27.44 17.61
C GLN A 19 5.67 -27.41 18.66
N PHE A 20 5.40 -27.04 19.89
CA PHE A 20 6.41 -26.81 20.92
C PHE A 20 7.32 -28.03 21.14
N HIS A 21 6.77 -29.25 21.03
CA HIS A 21 7.53 -30.49 21.14
C HIS A 21 8.62 -30.66 20.06
N LYS A 22 8.56 -29.87 18.97
CA LYS A 22 9.56 -29.86 17.87
C LYS A 22 10.64 -28.80 18.07
N TRP A 23 10.52 -27.95 19.09
CA TRP A 23 11.51 -26.93 19.33
C TRP A 23 12.79 -27.56 19.85
N LYS A 24 13.93 -26.94 19.48
CA LYS A 24 15.24 -27.38 20.00
C LYS A 24 15.23 -27.30 21.52
N GLU A 25 15.57 -28.43 22.17
CA GLU A 25 15.62 -28.53 23.61
C GLU A 25 14.33 -28.10 24.35
N ALA A 26 13.16 -28.45 23.80
CA ALA A 26 11.85 -28.04 24.31
C ALA A 26 11.68 -28.34 25.83
N ASP A 27 12.13 -29.52 26.31
CA ASP A 27 12.03 -29.90 27.70
C ASP A 27 12.94 -29.04 28.62
N ALA A 28 14.10 -28.59 28.10
CA ALA A 28 14.98 -27.69 28.84
C ALA A 28 14.41 -26.25 28.85
N LEU A 29 13.87 -25.79 27.74
CA LEU A 29 13.22 -24.48 27.63
C LEU A 29 12.03 -24.37 28.59
N ALA A 30 11.17 -25.40 28.63
CA ALA A 30 10.01 -25.43 29.53
C ALA A 30 10.37 -25.36 31.03
N ARG A 31 11.63 -25.71 31.39
CA ARG A 31 12.15 -25.56 32.75
C ARG A 31 12.84 -24.22 33.01
N LEU A 32 13.34 -23.55 31.96
CA LEU A 32 14.10 -22.31 32.09
C LEU A 32 13.22 -21.06 32.17
N VAL A 33 12.08 -21.04 31.46
CA VAL A 33 11.19 -19.89 31.43
C VAL A 33 9.74 -20.33 31.57
N LYS A 34 8.90 -19.45 32.09
CA LYS A 34 7.45 -19.63 32.10
C LYS A 34 6.88 -19.41 30.69
N PHE A 35 5.93 -20.23 30.30
CA PHE A 35 5.20 -20.04 29.03
C PHE A 35 3.76 -19.69 29.29
N ALA A 36 3.25 -18.70 28.55
CA ALA A 36 1.83 -18.39 28.48
C ALA A 36 1.36 -18.48 27.03
N ALA A 37 0.18 -19.02 26.80
CA ALA A 37 -0.39 -19.16 25.47
C ALA A 37 -1.72 -18.43 25.36
N VAL A 38 -1.93 -17.78 24.20
CA VAL A 38 -3.19 -17.13 23.85
C VAL A 38 -3.89 -17.93 22.77
N ALA A 39 -5.12 -18.32 23.04
CA ALA A 39 -5.98 -19.04 22.11
C ALA A 39 -6.65 -18.05 21.13
N ARG A 40 -6.07 -17.82 19.94
CA ARG A 40 -6.64 -16.92 18.93
C ARG A 40 -7.97 -17.41 18.35
N ASP A 41 -8.20 -18.71 18.38
CA ASP A 41 -9.39 -19.38 17.82
C ASP A 41 -10.31 -19.96 18.92
N GLY A 42 -10.06 -19.62 20.17
CA GLY A 42 -10.80 -20.09 21.34
C GLY A 42 -10.58 -21.58 21.68
N ARG A 43 -9.74 -22.29 20.92
CA ARG A 43 -9.45 -23.74 21.18
C ARG A 43 -8.33 -23.90 22.19
N ASN A 44 -8.53 -24.78 23.16
CA ASN A 44 -7.47 -25.21 24.05
C ASN A 44 -6.65 -26.35 23.42
N VAL A 45 -5.36 -26.12 23.27
CA VAL A 45 -4.41 -27.14 22.79
C VAL A 45 -3.96 -28.02 23.95
N LYS A 46 -4.04 -29.34 23.77
CA LYS A 46 -3.48 -30.27 24.75
C LYS A 46 -1.97 -30.33 24.59
N THR A 47 -1.25 -30.14 25.69
CA THR A 47 0.22 -30.22 25.74
C THR A 47 0.68 -30.89 27.01
N LYS A 48 1.83 -31.55 26.97
CA LYS A 48 2.50 -32.12 28.18
C LYS A 48 3.32 -31.06 28.92
N TYR A 49 3.52 -29.88 28.33
CA TYR A 49 4.35 -28.83 28.90
C TYR A 49 3.55 -27.91 29.84
N PRO A 50 4.17 -27.33 30.89
CA PRO A 50 3.51 -26.45 31.83
C PRO A 50 3.30 -25.06 31.22
N ILE A 51 2.31 -24.95 30.33
CA ILE A 51 1.95 -23.70 29.64
C ILE A 51 0.68 -23.15 30.28
N HIS A 52 0.72 -21.90 30.71
CA HIS A 52 -0.44 -21.18 31.21
C HIS A 52 -1.29 -20.65 30.05
N PHE A 53 -2.56 -21.06 29.96
CA PHE A 53 -3.47 -20.56 28.92
C PHE A 53 -4.19 -19.31 29.39
N ILE A 54 -4.02 -18.22 28.62
CA ILE A 54 -4.72 -16.96 28.82
C ILE A 54 -6.00 -17.00 28.00
N HIS A 55 -7.13 -16.92 28.70
CA HIS A 55 -8.43 -16.82 28.04
C HIS A 55 -8.70 -15.38 27.64
N MET A 56 -8.94 -15.17 26.35
CA MET A 56 -9.35 -13.88 25.80
C MET A 56 -10.28 -14.13 24.60
N ASP A 57 -11.08 -13.13 24.28
CA ASP A 57 -11.90 -13.20 23.06
C ASP A 57 -11.01 -13.33 21.82
N PRO A 58 -11.36 -14.23 20.90
CA PRO A 58 -10.57 -14.44 19.69
C PRO A 58 -10.48 -13.15 18.87
N VAL A 59 -9.27 -12.72 18.56
CA VAL A 59 -9.03 -11.63 17.61
C VAL A 59 -8.78 -12.25 16.23
N PRO A 60 -9.72 -12.10 15.26
CA PRO A 60 -9.64 -12.79 13.98
C PRO A 60 -8.66 -12.09 13.03
N VAL A 61 -7.40 -12.02 13.41
CA VAL A 61 -6.32 -11.40 12.64
C VAL A 61 -5.03 -12.20 12.75
N SER A 62 -4.32 -12.32 11.65
CA SER A 62 -2.97 -12.87 11.60
C SER A 62 -1.97 -11.82 11.15
N SER A 63 -0.71 -11.98 11.57
CA SER A 63 0.37 -11.10 11.08
C SER A 63 0.59 -11.20 9.57
N THR A 64 0.22 -12.30 8.94
CA THR A 64 0.26 -12.44 7.48
C THR A 64 -0.79 -11.56 6.81
N GLU A 65 -2.03 -11.54 7.33
CA GLU A 65 -3.08 -10.65 6.81
C GLU A 65 -2.67 -9.18 6.95
N ILE A 66 -2.14 -8.78 8.12
CA ILE A 66 -1.66 -7.40 8.31
C ILE A 66 -0.55 -7.06 7.31
N ARG A 67 0.47 -7.92 7.17
CA ARG A 67 1.58 -7.68 6.23
C ARG A 67 1.18 -7.63 4.77
N THR A 68 0.02 -8.17 4.41
CA THR A 68 -0.55 -8.07 3.06
C THR A 68 -1.62 -6.97 2.92
N GLY A 69 -1.74 -6.09 3.92
CA GLY A 69 -2.67 -4.95 3.88
C GLY A 69 -4.13 -5.33 4.13
N ASN A 70 -4.36 -6.52 4.73
CA ASN A 70 -5.68 -6.94 5.14
C ASN A 70 -5.84 -6.73 6.66
N ARG A 71 -7.07 -6.51 7.13
CA ARG A 71 -7.35 -6.34 8.56
C ARG A 71 -6.56 -5.20 9.24
N LEU A 72 -6.17 -4.15 8.51
CA LEU A 72 -5.43 -3.00 9.06
C LEU A 72 -6.24 -2.24 10.12
N ASN A 73 -7.55 -2.37 10.15
CA ASN A 73 -8.42 -1.86 11.21
C ASN A 73 -8.13 -2.45 12.60
N TYR A 74 -7.33 -3.51 12.71
CA TYR A 74 -6.81 -4.06 13.98
C TYR A 74 -5.44 -3.50 14.35
N VAL A 75 -4.87 -2.63 13.54
CA VAL A 75 -3.54 -2.03 13.77
C VAL A 75 -3.75 -0.60 14.26
N PRO A 76 -3.17 -0.20 15.41
CA PRO A 76 -3.20 1.20 15.85
C PRO A 76 -2.60 2.13 14.79
N GLN A 77 -3.16 3.35 14.68
CA GLN A 77 -2.72 4.32 13.65
C GLN A 77 -1.23 4.65 13.78
N GLU A 78 -0.72 4.80 14.98
CA GLU A 78 0.70 5.11 15.25
C GLU A 78 1.63 4.02 14.69
N LEU A 79 1.17 2.76 14.67
CA LEU A 79 1.93 1.66 14.09
C LEU A 79 1.84 1.65 12.55
N LEU A 80 0.70 2.04 11.99
CA LEU A 80 0.56 2.25 10.54
C LEU A 80 1.48 3.39 10.08
N ASP A 81 1.49 4.50 10.80
CA ASP A 81 2.36 5.64 10.52
C ASP A 81 3.84 5.23 10.56
N TYR A 82 4.21 4.39 11.53
CA TYR A 82 5.55 3.81 11.60
C TYR A 82 5.87 2.92 10.39
N PHE A 83 4.90 2.09 9.93
CA PHE A 83 5.09 1.28 8.71
C PHE A 83 5.35 2.17 7.50
N TYR A 84 4.58 3.24 7.33
CA TYR A 84 4.73 4.15 6.20
C TYR A 84 6.02 4.95 6.27
N ALA A 85 6.36 5.50 7.43
CA ALA A 85 7.62 6.24 7.61
C ALA A 85 8.86 5.39 7.31
N ASN A 86 8.80 4.08 7.57
CA ASN A 86 9.91 3.15 7.38
C ASN A 86 9.76 2.25 6.14
N ARG A 87 8.77 2.48 5.27
CA ARG A 87 8.45 1.67 4.06
C ARG A 87 8.22 0.18 4.35
N LEU A 88 7.77 -0.15 5.58
CA LEU A 88 7.51 -1.52 5.98
C LEU A 88 6.18 -2.00 5.38
N TYR A 89 6.19 -3.17 4.77
CA TYR A 89 5.02 -3.86 4.19
C TYR A 89 4.28 -3.10 3.07
N CYS A 90 4.61 -1.82 2.78
CA CYS A 90 3.92 -1.02 1.76
C CYS A 90 3.90 -1.72 0.39
N LYS A 91 5.02 -2.34 0.02
CA LYS A 91 5.14 -3.10 -1.23
C LYS A 91 4.23 -4.32 -1.25
N ASP A 92 4.14 -5.04 -0.13
CA ASP A 92 3.28 -6.22 -0.01
C ASP A 92 1.80 -5.82 -0.02
N PHE A 93 1.45 -4.65 0.54
CA PHE A 93 0.11 -4.09 0.49
C PHE A 93 -0.35 -3.91 -0.96
N VAL A 94 0.47 -3.25 -1.78
CA VAL A 94 0.14 -3.01 -3.20
C VAL A 94 0.19 -4.32 -4.00
N LYS A 95 1.21 -5.17 -3.78
CA LYS A 95 1.34 -6.46 -4.45
C LYS A 95 0.12 -7.36 -4.25
N SER A 96 -0.52 -7.29 -3.10
CA SER A 96 -1.75 -8.06 -2.81
C SER A 96 -2.99 -7.58 -3.57
N ARG A 97 -2.95 -6.40 -4.19
CA ARG A 97 -4.10 -5.73 -4.83
C ARG A 97 -4.05 -5.73 -6.35
N VAL A 98 -2.88 -5.88 -6.94
CA VAL A 98 -2.67 -5.77 -8.39
C VAL A 98 -1.86 -6.93 -8.95
N PRO A 99 -2.04 -7.30 -10.23
CA PRO A 99 -1.20 -8.31 -10.90
C PRO A 99 0.27 -7.89 -10.95
N ASP A 100 1.18 -8.85 -11.07
CA ASP A 100 2.64 -8.64 -11.05
C ASP A 100 3.11 -7.54 -12.01
N ARG A 101 2.59 -7.50 -13.24
CA ARG A 101 2.93 -6.43 -14.22
C ARG A 101 2.60 -5.04 -13.68
N ARG A 102 1.44 -4.88 -13.05
CA ARG A 102 1.01 -3.62 -12.44
C ARG A 102 1.82 -3.29 -11.19
N TYR A 103 2.15 -4.29 -10.41
CA TYR A 103 3.03 -4.13 -9.27
C TYR A 103 4.42 -3.60 -9.68
N MET A 104 5.02 -4.16 -10.74
CA MET A 104 6.29 -3.67 -11.26
C MET A 104 6.20 -2.22 -11.75
N HIS A 105 5.11 -1.86 -12.45
CA HIS A 105 4.81 -0.48 -12.81
C HIS A 105 4.71 0.43 -11.58
N SER A 106 3.94 0.05 -10.55
CA SER A 106 3.82 0.83 -9.32
C SER A 106 5.18 1.04 -8.63
N LEU A 107 6.08 0.05 -8.62
CA LEU A 107 7.43 0.21 -8.09
C LEU A 107 8.27 1.19 -8.91
N SER A 108 8.18 1.14 -10.24
CA SER A 108 8.88 2.06 -11.14
C SER A 108 8.37 3.48 -10.97
N VAL A 109 7.04 3.66 -10.95
CA VAL A 109 6.40 4.96 -10.72
C VAL A 109 6.75 5.53 -9.35
N ALA A 110 6.79 4.70 -8.30
CA ALA A 110 7.19 5.15 -6.96
C ALA A 110 8.60 5.76 -6.95
N ARG A 111 9.56 5.10 -7.61
CA ARG A 111 10.94 5.61 -7.72
C ARG A 111 11.02 6.91 -8.52
N LEU A 112 10.32 6.96 -9.65
CA LEU A 112 10.35 8.14 -10.52
C LEU A 112 9.62 9.33 -9.88
N THR A 113 8.50 9.09 -9.16
CA THR A 113 7.81 10.13 -8.40
C THR A 113 8.70 10.70 -7.29
N GLU A 114 9.39 9.84 -6.54
CA GLU A 114 10.36 10.24 -5.51
C GLU A 114 11.48 11.08 -6.11
N GLU A 115 12.02 10.67 -7.24
CA GLU A 115 13.09 11.37 -7.94
C GLU A 115 12.68 12.78 -8.37
N PHE A 116 11.51 12.92 -8.99
CA PHE A 116 10.98 14.23 -9.39
C PHE A 116 10.70 15.12 -8.17
N ALA A 117 10.15 14.54 -7.12
CA ALA A 117 9.84 15.26 -5.89
C ALA A 117 11.11 15.80 -5.21
N LEU A 118 12.15 14.97 -5.08
CA LEU A 118 13.42 15.39 -4.49
C LEU A 118 14.08 16.49 -5.32
N ALA A 119 14.04 16.39 -6.65
CA ALA A 119 14.55 17.44 -7.55
C ALA A 119 13.78 18.77 -7.40
N ALA A 120 12.49 18.69 -7.06
CA ALA A 120 11.63 19.85 -6.80
C ALA A 120 11.65 20.34 -5.34
N GLY A 121 12.49 19.76 -4.47
CA GLY A 121 12.58 20.11 -3.05
C GLY A 121 11.41 19.65 -2.19
N LEU A 122 10.69 18.60 -2.63
CA LEU A 122 9.55 18.03 -1.90
C LEU A 122 9.99 16.82 -1.05
N ASP A 123 9.06 16.34 -0.22
CA ASP A 123 9.27 15.14 0.60
C ASP A 123 9.30 13.87 -0.27
N GLY A 124 10.47 13.20 -0.30
CA GLY A 124 10.67 11.97 -1.06
C GLY A 124 9.87 10.78 -0.51
N GLN A 125 9.64 10.72 0.81
CA GLN A 125 8.85 9.65 1.41
C GLN A 125 7.38 9.75 1.02
N GLN A 126 6.81 10.96 1.11
CA GLN A 126 5.45 11.25 0.67
C GLN A 126 5.28 10.94 -0.83
N ALA A 127 6.25 11.32 -1.65
CA ALA A 127 6.25 11.08 -3.08
C ALA A 127 6.36 9.58 -3.42
N TRP A 128 7.21 8.84 -2.72
CA TRP A 128 7.35 7.41 -2.92
C TRP A 128 6.05 6.65 -2.58
N LEU A 129 5.39 7.00 -1.47
CA LEU A 129 4.08 6.44 -1.11
C LEU A 129 3.04 6.77 -2.19
N THR A 130 2.98 8.03 -2.63
CA THR A 130 2.05 8.46 -3.68
C THR A 130 2.21 7.62 -4.94
N GLY A 131 3.44 7.49 -5.44
CA GLY A 131 3.74 6.70 -6.64
C GLY A 131 3.46 5.21 -6.46
N LEU A 132 3.72 4.65 -5.28
CA LEU A 132 3.46 3.24 -5.01
C LEU A 132 1.97 2.91 -5.01
N PHE A 133 1.14 3.78 -4.43
CA PHE A 133 -0.29 3.55 -4.23
C PHE A 133 -1.18 4.12 -5.35
N HIS A 134 -0.64 4.87 -6.33
CA HIS A 134 -1.45 5.54 -7.34
C HIS A 134 -2.43 4.62 -8.08
N ASP A 135 -2.01 3.42 -8.42
CA ASP A 135 -2.77 2.41 -9.17
C ASP A 135 -3.32 1.27 -8.28
N VAL A 136 -3.36 1.42 -6.93
CA VAL A 136 -3.74 0.36 -5.99
C VAL A 136 -5.13 -0.23 -6.25
N CYS A 137 -6.04 0.54 -6.86
CA CYS A 137 -7.39 0.12 -7.24
C CYS A 137 -7.53 -0.20 -8.74
N LYS A 138 -6.45 -0.22 -9.53
CA LYS A 138 -6.51 -0.42 -10.98
C LYS A 138 -7.09 -1.77 -11.39
N ALA A 139 -6.88 -2.80 -10.59
CA ALA A 139 -7.42 -4.14 -10.81
C ALA A 139 -8.76 -4.38 -10.08
N MET A 140 -9.31 -3.37 -9.41
CA MET A 140 -10.60 -3.51 -8.73
C MET A 140 -11.73 -3.59 -9.77
N PRO A 141 -12.65 -4.56 -9.67
CA PRO A 141 -13.82 -4.64 -10.56
C PRO A 141 -14.68 -3.37 -10.51
N VAL A 142 -15.25 -3.01 -11.66
CA VAL A 142 -16.05 -1.77 -11.84
C VAL A 142 -17.25 -1.70 -10.89
N ASP A 143 -17.94 -2.83 -10.69
CA ASP A 143 -19.05 -2.96 -9.74
C ASP A 143 -18.63 -2.72 -8.28
N ARG A 144 -17.37 -3.02 -7.94
CA ARG A 144 -16.77 -2.74 -6.64
C ARG A 144 -16.30 -1.30 -6.49
N MET A 145 -15.92 -0.63 -7.57
CA MET A 145 -15.54 0.79 -7.58
C MET A 145 -16.75 1.72 -7.50
N ARG A 146 -17.87 1.35 -8.15
CA ARG A 146 -19.06 2.19 -8.27
C ARG A 146 -19.58 2.75 -6.92
N PRO A 147 -19.79 1.94 -5.87
CA PRO A 147 -20.29 2.46 -4.59
C PRO A 147 -19.34 3.50 -3.94
N TRP A 148 -18.04 3.37 -4.16
CA TRP A 148 -17.06 4.36 -3.69
C TRP A 148 -17.24 5.69 -4.41
N LEU A 149 -17.41 5.67 -5.75
CA LEU A 149 -17.64 6.87 -6.53
C LEU A 149 -18.96 7.56 -6.14
N GLU A 150 -20.03 6.81 -6.04
CA GLU A 150 -21.36 7.31 -5.65
C GLU A 150 -21.33 8.05 -4.30
N ALA A 151 -20.49 7.57 -3.37
CA ALA A 151 -20.35 8.16 -2.05
C ALA A 151 -19.47 9.42 -2.00
N VAL A 152 -18.50 9.56 -2.92
CA VAL A 152 -17.42 10.56 -2.80
C VAL A 152 -17.43 11.59 -3.92
N CYS A 153 -17.65 11.17 -5.16
CA CYS A 153 -17.66 12.05 -6.33
C CYS A 153 -18.60 11.49 -7.42
N PRO A 154 -19.93 11.55 -7.19
CA PRO A 154 -20.92 11.00 -8.09
C PRO A 154 -20.88 11.64 -9.49
N GLU A 155 -20.39 12.86 -9.63
CA GLU A 155 -20.18 13.55 -10.90
C GLU A 155 -19.21 12.81 -11.82
N GLU A 156 -18.25 12.08 -11.27
CA GLU A 156 -17.25 11.33 -12.02
C GLU A 156 -17.78 9.98 -12.57
N LEU A 157 -19.00 9.60 -12.22
CA LEU A 157 -19.68 8.44 -12.82
C LEU A 157 -19.91 8.58 -14.32
N THR A 158 -19.91 9.82 -14.83
CA THR A 158 -20.00 10.13 -16.26
C THR A 158 -18.71 9.82 -17.02
N MET A 159 -17.60 9.66 -16.31
CA MET A 159 -16.31 9.30 -16.90
C MET A 159 -16.25 7.82 -17.25
N HIS A 160 -15.36 7.52 -18.22
CA HIS A 160 -15.09 6.13 -18.56
C HIS A 160 -14.56 5.35 -17.34
N PRO A 161 -15.07 4.14 -17.04
CA PRO A 161 -14.71 3.37 -15.84
C PRO A 161 -13.19 3.12 -15.66
N ALA A 162 -12.43 3.10 -16.75
CA ALA A 162 -10.97 2.97 -16.70
C ALA A 162 -10.27 4.10 -15.91
N ALA A 163 -10.92 5.25 -15.71
CA ALA A 163 -10.41 6.36 -14.91
C ALA A 163 -10.84 6.31 -13.45
N TRP A 164 -11.81 5.50 -13.08
CA TRP A 164 -12.39 5.48 -11.73
C TRP A 164 -11.40 5.07 -10.63
N HIS A 165 -10.41 4.25 -11.00
CA HIS A 165 -9.41 3.77 -10.05
C HIS A 165 -8.63 4.89 -9.35
N SER A 166 -8.47 6.08 -9.96
CA SER A 166 -7.78 7.20 -9.32
C SER A 166 -8.59 7.79 -8.16
N TYR A 167 -9.89 7.98 -8.37
CA TYR A 167 -10.80 8.49 -7.35
C TYR A 167 -10.99 7.52 -6.20
N VAL A 168 -11.25 6.26 -6.55
CA VAL A 168 -11.39 5.16 -5.58
C VAL A 168 -10.07 4.89 -4.87
N GLY A 169 -8.95 4.91 -5.61
CA GLY A 169 -7.61 4.72 -5.09
C GLY A 169 -7.25 5.74 -4.00
N ALA A 170 -7.58 7.01 -4.20
CA ALA A 170 -7.39 8.05 -3.18
C ALA A 170 -8.13 7.72 -1.89
N GLN A 171 -9.39 7.30 -1.97
CA GLN A 171 -10.21 6.94 -0.81
C GLN A 171 -9.74 5.65 -0.13
N VAL A 172 -9.36 4.65 -0.91
CA VAL A 172 -8.85 3.38 -0.37
C VAL A 172 -7.50 3.59 0.32
N THR A 173 -6.64 4.45 -0.23
CA THR A 173 -5.36 4.80 0.38
C THR A 173 -5.56 5.46 1.75
N ASP A 174 -6.47 6.40 1.84
CA ASP A 174 -6.81 7.06 3.11
C ASP A 174 -7.53 6.12 4.09
N ARG A 175 -8.68 5.56 3.69
CA ARG A 175 -9.61 4.89 4.62
C ARG A 175 -9.30 3.42 4.90
N VAL A 176 -8.68 2.72 3.94
CA VAL A 176 -8.39 1.27 4.08
C VAL A 176 -6.94 1.05 4.49
N PHE A 177 -6.01 1.79 3.90
CA PHE A 177 -4.61 1.69 4.26
C PHE A 177 -4.21 2.64 5.40
N GLY A 178 -5.04 3.60 5.78
CA GLY A 178 -4.77 4.53 6.89
C GLY A 178 -3.63 5.50 6.60
N ILE A 179 -3.42 5.86 5.33
CA ILE A 179 -2.46 6.90 4.94
C ILE A 179 -3.21 8.24 4.94
N HIS A 180 -3.33 8.84 6.12
CA HIS A 180 -4.10 10.07 6.33
C HIS A 180 -3.31 11.32 5.93
N ASP A 181 -2.91 11.40 4.66
CA ASP A 181 -2.22 12.54 4.08
C ASP A 181 -3.04 13.14 2.93
N PRO A 182 -3.58 14.36 3.09
CA PRO A 182 -4.43 14.98 2.07
C PRO A 182 -3.69 15.28 0.77
N ARG A 183 -2.37 15.49 0.80
CA ARG A 183 -1.58 15.71 -0.42
C ARG A 183 -1.40 14.42 -1.21
N ILE A 184 -1.16 13.29 -0.52
CA ILE A 184 -1.12 11.95 -1.16
C ILE A 184 -2.48 11.65 -1.80
N SER A 185 -3.57 11.83 -1.04
CA SER A 185 -4.92 11.61 -1.54
C SER A 185 -5.24 12.49 -2.74
N ASN A 186 -4.92 13.79 -2.70
CA ASN A 186 -5.08 14.70 -3.82
C ASN A 186 -4.27 14.28 -5.05
N ALA A 187 -3.02 13.89 -4.85
CA ALA A 187 -2.15 13.47 -5.95
C ALA A 187 -2.65 12.20 -6.64
N ILE A 188 -3.08 11.19 -5.85
CA ILE A 188 -3.68 9.96 -6.38
C ILE A 188 -5.00 10.27 -7.11
N PHE A 189 -5.85 11.11 -6.54
CA PHE A 189 -7.13 11.49 -7.15
C PHE A 189 -6.95 12.08 -8.56
N HIS A 190 -5.95 12.93 -8.75
CA HIS A 190 -5.73 13.67 -9.99
C HIS A 190 -4.75 13.03 -10.97
N HIS A 191 -4.10 11.89 -10.64
CA HIS A 191 -3.01 11.34 -11.45
C HIS A 191 -3.42 10.90 -12.87
N VAL A 192 -4.68 10.55 -13.10
CA VAL A 192 -5.16 10.16 -14.43
C VAL A 192 -5.37 11.37 -15.32
N LYS A 193 -6.06 12.40 -14.81
CA LYS A 193 -6.44 13.60 -15.58
C LYS A 193 -5.35 14.69 -15.60
N GLY A 194 -4.47 14.73 -14.61
CA GLY A 194 -3.48 15.81 -14.44
C GLY A 194 -4.14 17.18 -14.25
N THR A 195 -5.15 17.25 -13.38
CA THR A 195 -5.95 18.46 -13.14
C THR A 195 -5.61 19.20 -11.86
N SER A 196 -4.60 18.75 -11.10
CA SER A 196 -4.13 19.42 -9.89
C SER A 196 -2.84 20.19 -10.17
N ASP A 197 -2.76 21.39 -9.57
CA ASP A 197 -1.55 22.24 -9.60
C ASP A 197 -0.63 21.97 -8.39
N ASP A 198 -0.94 20.99 -7.53
CA ASP A 198 -0.03 20.57 -6.46
C ASP A 198 1.21 19.89 -7.07
N PRO A 199 2.43 20.30 -6.69
CA PRO A 199 3.65 19.73 -7.24
C PRO A 199 3.78 18.20 -7.04
N LEU A 200 3.26 17.64 -5.94
CA LEU A 200 3.25 16.19 -5.72
C LEU A 200 2.34 15.47 -6.75
N ALA A 201 1.19 16.07 -7.07
CA ALA A 201 0.30 15.55 -8.11
C ALA A 201 0.94 15.64 -9.51
N MET A 202 1.70 16.70 -9.79
CA MET A 202 2.48 16.80 -11.03
C MET A 202 3.53 15.69 -11.11
N CYS A 203 4.25 15.42 -10.01
CA CYS A 203 5.26 14.36 -9.96
C CYS A 203 4.67 12.99 -10.31
N VAL A 204 3.58 12.57 -9.66
CA VAL A 204 2.98 11.25 -9.90
C VAL A 204 2.35 11.16 -11.28
N PHE A 205 1.70 12.23 -11.77
CA PHE A 205 1.17 12.27 -13.13
C PHE A 205 2.26 12.05 -14.16
N CYS A 206 3.37 12.79 -14.07
CA CYS A 206 4.51 12.63 -14.98
C CYS A 206 5.12 11.24 -14.86
N ALA A 207 5.37 10.77 -13.64
CA ALA A 207 5.97 9.47 -13.40
C ALA A 207 5.14 8.32 -13.97
N ASP A 208 3.81 8.36 -13.83
CA ASP A 208 2.93 7.36 -14.44
C ASP A 208 3.01 7.37 -15.97
N LYS A 209 2.97 8.56 -16.59
CA LYS A 209 2.99 8.66 -18.05
C LYS A 209 4.37 8.37 -18.66
N LEU A 210 5.44 8.68 -17.94
CA LEU A 210 6.82 8.57 -18.42
C LEU A 210 7.54 7.29 -17.97
N ASP A 211 6.82 6.37 -17.31
CA ASP A 211 7.41 5.12 -16.80
C ASP A 211 8.14 4.35 -17.92
N PRO A 212 9.45 4.10 -17.80
CA PRO A 212 10.24 3.37 -18.81
C PRO A 212 9.70 1.97 -19.12
N LEU A 213 8.99 1.33 -18.17
CA LEU A 213 8.38 0.01 -18.38
C LEU A 213 7.23 0.02 -19.39
N ARG A 214 6.77 1.19 -19.84
CA ARG A 214 5.77 1.31 -20.92
C ARG A 214 6.36 1.04 -22.31
N GLY A 215 7.70 1.03 -22.46
CA GLY A 215 8.39 0.62 -23.69
C GLY A 215 8.51 1.68 -24.77
N TYR A 216 8.21 2.93 -24.47
CA TYR A 216 8.48 4.07 -25.36
C TYR A 216 9.57 4.98 -24.76
N ASP A 217 10.24 5.74 -25.64
CA ASP A 217 11.28 6.67 -25.21
C ASP A 217 10.67 7.90 -24.53
N SER A 218 11.04 8.08 -23.27
CA SER A 218 10.59 9.19 -22.44
C SER A 218 11.74 9.96 -21.76
N TYR A 219 12.99 9.68 -22.12
CA TYR A 219 14.16 10.22 -21.43
C TYR A 219 14.23 11.73 -21.42
N ASP A 220 13.96 12.40 -22.55
CA ASP A 220 13.99 13.86 -22.63
C ASP A 220 12.94 14.53 -21.73
N LEU A 221 11.75 13.94 -21.62
CA LEU A 221 10.70 14.45 -20.74
C LEU A 221 10.99 14.16 -19.26
N ILE A 222 11.57 13.00 -18.95
CA ILE A 222 12.05 12.68 -17.60
C ILE A 222 13.11 13.70 -17.17
N ASP A 223 14.07 13.98 -18.04
CA ASP A 223 15.12 14.97 -17.78
C ASP A 223 14.54 16.39 -17.62
N LEU A 224 13.54 16.74 -18.40
CA LEU A 224 12.84 18.02 -18.23
C LEU A 224 12.13 18.09 -16.87
N CYS A 225 11.42 17.03 -16.46
CA CYS A 225 10.74 16.99 -15.15
C CYS A 225 11.72 17.14 -13.98
N ARG A 226 12.94 16.60 -14.10
CA ARG A 226 14.00 16.77 -13.08
C ARG A 226 14.48 18.22 -12.98
N ARG A 227 14.60 18.91 -14.10
CA ARG A 227 15.12 20.29 -14.15
C ARG A 227 14.05 21.35 -13.90
N ASP A 228 12.85 21.12 -14.41
CA ASP A 228 11.70 22.00 -14.29
C ASP A 228 10.41 21.14 -14.33
N LEU A 229 9.93 20.81 -13.13
CA LEU A 229 8.76 19.96 -12.96
C LEU A 229 7.53 20.53 -13.65
N LYS A 230 7.33 21.88 -13.57
CA LYS A 230 6.16 22.52 -14.16
C LYS A 230 6.18 22.45 -15.69
N ALA A 231 7.32 22.78 -16.31
CA ALA A 231 7.48 22.66 -17.75
C ALA A 231 7.36 21.22 -18.23
N GLY A 232 7.92 20.25 -17.50
CA GLY A 232 7.76 18.82 -17.77
C GLY A 232 6.31 18.36 -17.69
N PHE A 233 5.60 18.76 -16.64
CA PHE A 233 4.18 18.47 -16.46
C PHE A 233 3.32 19.01 -17.60
N GLU A 234 3.51 20.28 -18.00
CA GLU A 234 2.73 20.88 -19.11
C GLU A 234 2.93 20.11 -20.42
N LYS A 235 4.18 19.76 -20.77
CA LYS A 235 4.47 18.97 -21.96
C LYS A 235 3.88 17.55 -21.85
N CYS A 236 4.06 16.88 -20.74
CA CYS A 236 3.51 15.54 -20.50
C CYS A 236 1.99 15.54 -20.60
N ARG A 237 1.33 16.57 -20.04
CA ARG A 237 -0.12 16.75 -20.11
C ARG A 237 -0.62 17.02 -21.53
N ALA A 238 0.09 17.82 -22.31
CA ALA A 238 -0.22 18.08 -23.71
C ALA A 238 -0.15 16.78 -24.53
N SER A 239 0.97 16.06 -24.46
CA SER A 239 1.13 14.77 -25.15
C SER A 239 0.07 13.73 -24.76
N ASN A 240 -0.28 13.67 -23.47
CA ASN A 240 -1.33 12.77 -23.00
C ASN A 240 -2.72 13.14 -23.58
N ARG A 241 -3.04 14.43 -23.72
CA ARG A 241 -4.28 14.88 -24.36
C ARG A 241 -4.33 14.48 -25.84
N GLU A 242 -3.27 14.74 -26.58
CA GLU A 242 -3.16 14.35 -27.99
C GLU A 242 -3.36 12.85 -28.17
N TYR A 243 -2.72 12.05 -27.32
CA TYR A 243 -2.89 10.60 -27.32
C TYR A 243 -4.34 10.18 -27.06
N VAL A 244 -4.99 10.73 -26.03
CA VAL A 244 -6.38 10.41 -25.68
C VAL A 244 -7.33 10.84 -26.80
N ASP A 245 -7.15 12.02 -27.40
CA ASP A 245 -8.01 12.53 -28.47
C ASP A 245 -7.85 11.71 -29.76
N ALA A 246 -6.63 11.27 -30.09
CA ALA A 246 -6.36 10.41 -31.23
C ALA A 246 -7.03 9.02 -31.09
N HIS A 247 -7.07 8.46 -29.86
CA HIS A 247 -7.60 7.13 -29.59
C HIS A 247 -9.06 7.13 -29.08
N ARG A 248 -9.69 8.29 -28.98
CA ARG A 248 -11.07 8.43 -28.48
C ARG A 248 -12.11 7.73 -29.36
N LYS A 249 -11.84 7.54 -30.66
CA LYS A 249 -12.70 6.84 -31.59
C LYS A 249 -12.52 5.33 -31.62
N ASP A 250 -11.34 4.84 -31.17
CA ASP A 250 -10.97 3.43 -31.19
C ASP A 250 -11.09 2.77 -29.81
N ALA A 251 -11.56 3.53 -28.81
CA ALA A 251 -11.62 3.07 -27.43
C ALA A 251 -12.75 2.06 -27.17
N VAL A 252 -12.64 0.90 -27.79
CA VAL A 252 -13.09 -0.35 -27.17
C VAL A 252 -12.03 -0.69 -26.12
N TRP A 253 -12.17 -0.10 -24.95
CA TRP A 253 -11.34 -0.43 -23.79
C TRP A 253 -11.69 -1.86 -23.36
N THR A 254 -11.02 -2.83 -23.94
CA THR A 254 -11.06 -4.21 -23.46
C THR A 254 -10.47 -4.24 -22.05
N ASN A 255 -11.27 -4.74 -21.12
CA ASN A 255 -10.96 -5.00 -19.71
C ASN A 255 -9.67 -5.81 -19.50
#